data_9c67fb851c0bbb961df2fa2d455c0ec9
#
_entry.id   9c67fb851c0bbb961df2fa2d455c0ec9
#
_cell.length_a   1.000
_cell.length_b   1.000
_cell.length_c   1.000
_cell.angle_alpha   90.00
_cell.angle_beta   90.00
_cell.angle_gamma   90.00
#
_symmetry.space_group_name_H-M   'P 1'
#
loop_
_entity.id
_entity.type
_entity.pdbx_description
1 polymer ?
#
loop_
_entity_poly.entity_id
_entity_poly.type
_entity_poly.pdbx_seq_one_letter_code
_entity_poly.pdbx_strand_id
1 'polypeptide(L)'
;MLNAFVFLNCDIGTEPAILNEITDISGVSEAVQLSGVYDIVAKVSEQSREDIAKSVRKIRTIANIKSSLTMIVSEEEQQQHSAKQIEERVVQ
;
A
#
# COMPACT_ATOMS: atom_id res chain seq x y z
N MET A 1 8.96 12.66 3.64
CA MET A 1 8.05 11.82 2.83
C MET A 1 7.76 10.54 3.58
N LEU A 2 6.51 10.17 3.65
CA LEU A 2 6.11 8.92 4.27
C LEU A 2 5.87 7.87 3.21
N ASN A 3 6.13 6.63 3.56
CA ASN A 3 5.87 5.50 2.67
C ASN A 3 4.93 4.52 3.35
N ALA A 4 4.02 3.97 2.58
CA ALA A 4 3.16 2.90 3.05
C ALA A 4 3.23 1.75 2.06
N PHE A 5 3.13 0.55 2.58
CA PHE A 5 3.07 -0.65 1.76
C PHE A 5 1.71 -1.28 2.00
N VAL A 6 0.97 -1.46 0.91
CA VAL A 6 -0.38 -2.00 0.97
C VAL A 6 -0.35 -3.38 0.33
N PHE A 7 -0.54 -4.40 1.15
CA PHE A 7 -0.58 -5.79 0.70
C PHE A 7 -2.02 -6.16 0.48
N LEU A 8 -2.30 -6.74 -0.69
CA LEU A 8 -3.68 -7.01 -1.10
C LEU A 8 -3.86 -8.46 -1.47
N ASN A 9 -5.01 -8.99 -1.10
CA ASN A 9 -5.52 -10.24 -1.68
C ASN A 9 -6.71 -9.89 -2.56
N CYS A 10 -6.80 -10.57 -3.69
CA CYS A 10 -7.85 -10.30 -4.65
C CYS A 10 -8.35 -11.60 -5.26
N ASP A 11 -9.44 -11.50 -6.01
CA ASP A 11 -9.98 -12.67 -6.70
C ASP A 11 -9.02 -13.15 -7.77
N ILE A 12 -8.96 -14.46 -7.94
CA ILE A 12 -8.06 -15.08 -8.90
C ILE A 12 -8.37 -14.58 -10.31
N GLY A 13 -7.32 -14.18 -11.01
CA GLY A 13 -7.45 -13.71 -12.39
C GLY A 13 -7.69 -12.23 -12.53
N THR A 14 -7.92 -11.49 -11.42
CA THR A 14 -8.17 -10.06 -11.49
C THR A 14 -6.91 -9.23 -11.32
N GLU A 15 -5.76 -9.86 -11.03
CA GLU A 15 -4.52 -9.15 -10.71
C GLU A 15 -4.09 -8.14 -11.77
N PRO A 16 -4.11 -8.45 -13.07
CA PRO A 16 -3.65 -7.46 -14.05
C PRO A 16 -4.51 -6.21 -14.08
N ALA A 17 -5.84 -6.38 -13.98
CA ALA A 17 -6.75 -5.23 -13.98
C ALA A 17 -6.54 -4.38 -12.74
N ILE A 18 -6.37 -5.01 -11.58
CA ILE A 18 -6.16 -4.31 -10.32
C ILE A 18 -4.83 -3.55 -10.37
N LEU A 19 -3.77 -4.17 -10.88
CA LEU A 19 -2.48 -3.49 -11.02
C LEU A 19 -2.61 -2.22 -11.86
N ASN A 20 -3.35 -2.29 -12.97
CA ASN A 20 -3.55 -1.12 -13.81
C ASN A 20 -4.30 -0.01 -13.06
N GLU A 21 -5.32 -0.37 -12.32
CA GLU A 21 -6.08 0.64 -11.57
C GLU A 21 -5.26 1.26 -10.45
N ILE A 22 -4.49 0.44 -9.74
CA ILE A 22 -3.65 0.92 -8.63
C ILE A 22 -2.61 1.92 -9.12
N THR A 23 -1.95 1.61 -10.23
CA THR A 23 -0.89 2.47 -10.73
C THR A 23 -1.41 3.83 -11.21
N ASP A 24 -2.70 3.95 -11.46
CA ASP A 24 -3.30 5.22 -11.83
C ASP A 24 -3.65 6.10 -10.62
N ILE A 25 -3.55 5.55 -9.42
CA ILE A 25 -3.89 6.31 -8.22
C ILE A 25 -2.73 7.23 -7.85
N SER A 26 -3.04 8.51 -7.64
CA SER A 26 -2.05 9.48 -7.19
C SER A 26 -1.49 9.03 -5.85
N GLY A 27 -0.17 9.11 -5.71
CA GLY A 27 0.50 8.66 -4.50
C GLY A 27 1.10 7.28 -4.61
N VAL A 28 0.59 6.45 -5.52
CA VAL A 28 1.18 5.12 -5.73
C VAL A 28 2.43 5.28 -6.57
N SER A 29 3.57 4.91 -5.98
CA SER A 29 4.84 4.99 -6.69
C SER A 29 5.21 3.69 -7.38
N GLU A 30 4.67 2.57 -6.90
CA GLU A 30 5.02 1.27 -7.45
C GLU A 30 3.97 0.24 -7.00
N ALA A 31 3.68 -0.72 -7.87
CA ALA A 31 2.83 -1.85 -7.52
C ALA A 31 3.34 -3.08 -8.26
N VAL A 32 3.43 -4.21 -7.55
CA VAL A 32 3.92 -5.44 -8.15
C VAL A 32 3.05 -6.61 -7.69
N GLN A 33 2.99 -7.62 -8.55
CA GLN A 33 2.32 -8.86 -8.23
C GLN A 33 3.26 -9.74 -7.42
N LEU A 34 2.70 -10.41 -6.41
CA LEU A 34 3.46 -11.25 -5.51
C LEU A 34 3.07 -12.70 -5.69
N SER A 35 3.98 -13.58 -5.29
CA SER A 35 3.71 -15.01 -5.21
C SER A 35 3.84 -15.39 -3.74
N GLY A 36 2.72 -15.75 -3.11
CA GLY A 36 2.73 -16.08 -1.68
C GLY A 36 1.40 -15.77 -1.02
N VAL A 37 1.47 -15.34 0.23
CA VAL A 37 0.26 -15.08 1.03
C VAL A 37 -0.56 -13.93 0.45
N TYR A 38 0.11 -12.88 -0.01
CA TYR A 38 -0.56 -11.76 -0.62
C TYR A 38 -0.33 -11.78 -2.13
N ASP A 39 -1.28 -11.22 -2.86
CA ASP A 39 -1.25 -11.25 -4.32
C ASP A 39 -0.57 -10.04 -4.93
N ILE A 40 -0.68 -8.88 -4.27
CA ILE A 40 -0.15 -7.62 -4.79
C ILE A 40 0.38 -6.80 -3.62
N VAL A 41 1.48 -6.07 -3.86
CA VAL A 41 1.89 -5.01 -2.94
C VAL A 41 2.00 -3.72 -3.72
N ALA A 42 1.45 -2.65 -3.13
CA ALA A 42 1.56 -1.30 -3.66
C ALA A 42 2.34 -0.43 -2.70
N LYS A 43 3.25 0.37 -3.23
CA LYS A 43 3.97 1.36 -2.43
C LYS A 43 3.31 2.71 -2.64
N VAL A 44 2.93 3.34 -1.54
CA VAL A 44 2.31 4.66 -1.53
C VAL A 44 3.28 5.62 -0.87
N SER A 45 3.60 6.72 -1.55
CA SER A 45 4.51 7.74 -1.01
C SER A 45 3.79 9.07 -1.01
N GLU A 46 3.69 9.69 0.17
CA GLU A 46 2.97 10.95 0.33
C GLU A 46 3.65 11.80 1.40
N GLN A 47 3.24 13.06 1.47
CA GLN A 47 3.83 14.01 2.41
C GLN A 47 3.30 13.84 3.83
N SER A 48 2.08 13.34 3.99
CA SER A 48 1.45 13.25 5.29
C SER A 48 0.69 11.94 5.45
N ARG A 49 0.41 11.59 6.72
CA ARG A 49 -0.41 10.42 7.00
C ARG A 49 -1.81 10.55 6.43
N GLU A 50 -2.34 11.76 6.42
CA GLU A 50 -3.66 12.00 5.86
C GLU A 50 -3.71 11.69 4.37
N ASP A 51 -2.68 12.10 3.65
CA ASP A 51 -2.61 11.82 2.22
C ASP A 51 -2.39 10.33 1.94
N ILE A 52 -1.58 9.67 2.77
CA ILE A 52 -1.44 8.21 2.72
C ILE A 52 -2.81 7.55 2.87
N ALA A 53 -3.58 7.99 3.87
CA ALA A 53 -4.89 7.40 4.14
C ALA A 53 -5.84 7.59 2.96
N LYS A 54 -5.77 8.74 2.29
CA LYS A 54 -6.60 8.98 1.11
C LYS A 54 -6.26 8.02 -0.02
N SER A 55 -4.98 7.84 -0.29
CA SER A 55 -4.54 6.92 -1.34
C SER A 55 -4.92 5.49 -1.02
N VAL A 56 -4.74 5.07 0.23
CA VAL A 56 -5.08 3.72 0.66
C VAL A 56 -6.59 3.49 0.52
N ARG A 57 -7.42 4.47 0.88
CA ARG A 57 -8.86 4.34 0.72
C ARG A 57 -9.25 4.14 -0.74
N LYS A 58 -8.59 4.84 -1.65
CA LYS A 58 -8.86 4.66 -3.08
C LYS A 58 -8.51 3.25 -3.54
N ILE A 59 -7.38 2.74 -3.08
CA ILE A 59 -6.98 1.36 -3.40
C ILE A 59 -8.06 0.39 -2.92
N ARG A 60 -8.54 0.58 -1.69
CA ARG A 60 -9.48 -0.34 -1.08
C ARG A 60 -10.87 -0.34 -1.73
N THR A 61 -11.19 0.68 -2.51
CA THR A 61 -12.46 0.72 -3.22
C THR A 61 -12.43 0.00 -4.57
N ILE A 62 -11.27 -0.49 -4.99
CA ILE A 62 -11.16 -1.22 -6.24
C ILE A 62 -11.90 -2.55 -6.12
N ALA A 63 -12.68 -2.88 -7.15
CA ALA A 63 -13.45 -4.12 -7.17
C ALA A 63 -12.52 -5.34 -7.12
N ASN A 64 -13.02 -6.41 -6.53
CA ASN A 64 -12.35 -7.72 -6.46
C ASN A 64 -11.20 -7.79 -5.45
N ILE A 65 -10.98 -6.75 -4.67
CA ILE A 65 -10.04 -6.81 -3.55
C ILE A 65 -10.77 -7.42 -2.37
N LYS A 66 -10.20 -8.49 -1.80
CA LYS A 66 -10.80 -9.23 -0.69
C LYS A 66 -10.34 -8.72 0.66
N SER A 67 -9.06 -8.43 0.78
CA SER A 67 -8.49 -7.96 2.04
C SER A 67 -7.27 -7.12 1.77
N SER A 68 -6.93 -6.28 2.73
CA SER A 68 -5.75 -5.44 2.63
C SER A 68 -5.08 -5.32 3.99
N LEU A 69 -3.76 -5.18 3.95
CA LEU A 69 -2.93 -4.92 5.11
C LEU A 69 -2.03 -3.74 4.76
N THR A 70 -2.11 -2.68 5.55
CA THR A 70 -1.32 -1.49 5.29
C THR A 70 -0.26 -1.33 6.38
N MET A 71 0.99 -1.15 5.96
CA MET A 71 2.10 -0.82 6.84
C MET A 71 2.61 0.55 6.47
N ILE A 72 2.66 1.44 7.46
CA ILE A 72 3.19 2.78 7.26
C ILE A 72 4.58 2.84 7.87
N VAL A 73 5.55 3.28 7.08
CA VAL A 73 6.93 3.39 7.51
C VAL A 73 7.28 4.85 7.63
N SER A 74 7.68 5.27 8.82
CA SER A 74 8.18 6.61 9.03
C SER A 74 9.61 6.56 9.53
N GLU A 75 10.44 7.45 9.02
CA GLU A 75 11.82 7.55 9.44
C GLU A 75 11.97 8.69 10.43
N GLU A 76 12.72 8.43 11.47
CA GLU A 76 13.04 9.46 12.45
C GLU A 76 14.36 10.09 12.05
N GLU A 77 14.29 11.34 11.64
CA GLU A 77 15.45 12.00 11.04
C GLU A 77 16.62 12.14 11.99
N GLN A 78 16.35 12.25 13.28
CA GLN A 78 17.43 12.39 14.26
C GLN A 78 18.07 11.06 14.63
N GLN A 79 17.57 9.97 14.13
CA GLN A 79 18.07 8.66 14.52
C GLN A 79 19.26 8.28 13.65
N GLN A 80 20.40 8.10 14.29
CA GLN A 80 21.60 7.76 13.56
C GLN A 80 21.65 6.32 13.07
N HIS A 81 20.81 5.50 13.62
CA HIS A 81 20.77 4.09 13.28
C HIS A 81 19.66 3.78 12.28
N SER A 82 19.12 4.79 11.66
CA SER A 82 18.05 4.61 10.69
C SER A 82 16.86 3.88 11.29
N ALA A 83 16.56 4.20 12.54
CA ALA A 83 15.41 3.61 13.20
C ALA A 83 14.14 4.00 12.45
N LYS A 84 13.28 3.02 12.23
CA LYS A 84 12.04 3.22 11.51
C LYS A 84 10.89 2.78 12.38
N GLN A 85 9.80 3.51 12.29
CA GLN A 85 8.58 3.15 12.95
C GLN A 85 7.63 2.56 11.93
N ILE A 86 7.11 1.39 12.23
CA ILE A 86 6.21 0.70 11.33
C ILE A 86 4.87 0.54 12.03
N GLU A 87 3.81 1.00 11.38
CA GLU A 87 2.46 0.81 11.85
C GLU A 87 1.73 -0.15 10.94
N GLU A 88 1.10 -1.14 11.53
CA GLU A 88 0.35 -2.13 10.79
C GLU A 88 -1.14 -1.89 10.98
N ARG A 89 -1.88 -1.86 9.89
CA ARG A 89 -3.33 -1.72 9.93
C ARG A 89 -3.95 -2.76 9.03
N VAL A 90 -4.82 -3.57 9.62
CA VAL A 90 -5.51 -4.63 8.89
C VAL A 90 -6.92 -4.16 8.58
N VAL A 91 -7.29 -4.24 7.30
CA VAL A 91 -8.62 -3.88 6.83
C VAL A 91 -9.12 -4.95 5.89
N GLN A 92 -10.35 -5.34 6.08
CA GLN A 92 -10.98 -6.36 5.25
C GLN A 92 -12.23 -5.81 4.59
#